data_d3ad8fb94d6876e51373bb17f6dc6ca6
#
_entry.id   d3ad8fb94d6876e51373bb17f6dc6ca6
#
_cell.length_a   1.000
_cell.length_b   1.000
_cell.length_c   1.000
_cell.angle_alpha   90.00
_cell.angle_beta   90.00
_cell.angle_gamma   90.00
#
_symmetry.space_group_name_H-M   'P 1'
#
loop_
_entity.id
_entity.type
_entity.pdbx_description
1 polymer ?
#
loop_
_entity_poly.entity_id
_entity_poly.type
_entity_poly.pdbx_seq_one_letter_code
_entity_poly.pdbx_strand_id
1 'polypeptide(L)'
;FNKKISNNNLSKINKDIEIDFSNIIAPLSENLKNFKLIGKIEKGKFTKISAKGGFGENNFLDITMKQDKKNKKKYLEIYSDLTRPLLTEYNFFKGVTGGKLFYSSIIDGDNYNSKLKIENFNLINAPAMVKLLSLADLSGLADLAEGEGLSFDVLEIKMEKKENILILSEILALGPSISLLMDGYTSPEVTSLRGTLVPAKTLNKMIS
;
A
#
# COMPACT_ATOMS: atom_id res chain seq x y z
N PHE A 1 0.74 -23.44 -17.80
CA PHE A 1 2.10 -23.48 -18.40
C PHE A 1 3.04 -22.61 -17.58
N ASN A 2 3.60 -23.16 -16.47
CA ASN A 2 4.68 -22.53 -15.71
C ASN A 2 6.01 -22.90 -16.37
N LYS A 3 6.50 -22.06 -17.30
CA LYS A 3 7.91 -22.09 -17.67
C LYS A 3 8.71 -21.52 -16.49
N LYS A 4 9.39 -22.39 -15.73
CA LYS A 4 10.52 -21.98 -14.89
C LYS A 4 11.56 -21.34 -15.80
N ILE A 5 11.57 -20.01 -15.88
CA ILE A 5 12.67 -19.27 -16.51
C ILE A 5 13.89 -19.57 -15.63
N SER A 6 14.89 -20.21 -16.20
CA SER A 6 16.10 -20.59 -15.52
C SER A 6 16.72 -19.35 -14.85
N ASN A 7 16.76 -19.31 -13.53
CA ASN A 7 17.31 -18.20 -12.73
C ASN A 7 18.78 -17.85 -13.10
N ASN A 8 19.50 -18.75 -13.76
CA ASN A 8 20.90 -18.55 -14.14
C ASN A 8 21.12 -17.51 -15.25
N ASN A 9 20.14 -17.25 -16.11
CA ASN A 9 20.31 -16.27 -17.20
C ASN A 9 19.99 -14.85 -16.75
N LEU A 10 19.08 -14.67 -15.78
CA LEU A 10 18.72 -13.35 -15.26
C LEU A 10 19.86 -12.71 -14.45
N SER A 11 20.64 -13.51 -13.72
CA SER A 11 21.77 -13.03 -12.90
C SER A 11 22.93 -12.43 -13.70
N LYS A 12 22.95 -12.60 -15.03
CA LYS A 12 23.95 -12.02 -15.92
C LYS A 12 23.55 -10.69 -16.54
N ILE A 13 22.31 -10.24 -16.33
CA ILE A 13 21.79 -9.03 -16.96
C ILE A 13 22.33 -7.80 -16.21
N ASN A 14 23.07 -6.95 -16.93
CA ASN A 14 23.46 -5.61 -16.50
C ASN A 14 23.03 -4.65 -17.61
N LYS A 15 22.01 -3.84 -17.36
CA LYS A 15 21.40 -2.95 -18.36
C LYS A 15 20.91 -1.65 -17.70
N ASP A 16 21.06 -0.56 -18.43
CA ASP A 16 20.27 0.63 -18.23
C ASP A 16 18.96 0.46 -19.03
N ILE A 17 17.85 0.85 -18.43
CA ILE A 17 16.51 0.70 -18.99
C ILE A 17 15.85 2.06 -19.06
N GLU A 18 15.26 2.37 -20.18
CA GLU A 18 14.36 3.48 -20.38
C GLU A 18 13.05 2.97 -20.94
N ILE A 19 11.93 3.37 -20.31
CA ILE A 19 10.58 3.02 -20.72
C ILE A 19 9.78 4.32 -20.83
N ASP A 20 9.10 4.49 -21.95
CA ASP A 20 8.20 5.61 -22.21
C ASP A 20 6.87 5.06 -22.73
N PHE A 21 5.81 5.20 -21.94
CA PHE A 21 4.46 4.82 -22.34
C PHE A 21 3.55 6.05 -22.34
N SER A 22 2.92 6.32 -23.46
CA SER A 22 1.94 7.40 -23.58
C SER A 22 0.70 7.14 -22.71
N ASN A 23 0.29 5.88 -22.59
CA ASN A 23 -0.89 5.49 -21.82
C ASN A 23 -0.76 4.05 -21.32
N ILE A 24 -1.03 3.85 -20.01
CA ILE A 24 -1.16 2.54 -19.38
C ILE A 24 -2.58 2.43 -18.85
N ILE A 25 -3.32 1.42 -19.33
CA ILE A 25 -4.70 1.16 -18.90
C ILE A 25 -4.65 0.26 -17.68
N ALA A 26 -5.13 0.77 -16.55
CA ALA A 26 -5.27 0.00 -15.33
C ALA A 26 -6.73 -0.50 -15.19
N PRO A 27 -6.95 -1.79 -14.92
CA PRO A 27 -8.29 -2.32 -14.69
C PRO A 27 -8.95 -1.61 -13.50
N LEU A 28 -10.24 -1.23 -13.67
CA LEU A 28 -11.06 -0.62 -12.62
C LEU A 28 -10.50 0.66 -11.99
N SER A 29 -9.62 1.37 -12.72
CA SER A 29 -8.96 2.56 -12.21
C SER A 29 -8.64 3.56 -13.33
N GLU A 30 -8.07 4.68 -12.94
CA GLU A 30 -7.66 5.76 -13.83
C GLU A 30 -6.43 5.33 -14.66
N ASN A 31 -6.44 5.72 -15.94
CA ASN A 31 -5.31 5.44 -16.83
C ASN A 31 -4.09 6.29 -16.45
N LEU A 32 -2.93 5.66 -16.40
CA LEU A 32 -1.66 6.35 -16.20
C LEU A 32 -1.11 6.84 -17.54
N LYS A 33 -0.92 8.15 -17.67
CA LYS A 33 -0.45 8.82 -18.88
C LYS A 33 0.99 9.29 -18.74
N ASN A 34 1.69 9.36 -19.87
CA ASN A 34 3.05 9.88 -19.97
C ASN A 34 4.00 9.24 -18.95
N PHE A 35 3.87 7.92 -18.79
CA PHE A 35 4.72 7.19 -17.85
C PHE A 35 6.12 7.02 -18.40
N LYS A 36 7.10 7.57 -17.70
CA LYS A 36 8.53 7.41 -17.99
C LYS A 36 9.23 6.72 -16.84
N LEU A 37 10.05 5.73 -17.17
CA LEU A 37 10.88 5.03 -16.20
C LEU A 37 12.31 4.99 -16.71
N ILE A 38 13.26 5.43 -15.86
CA ILE A 38 14.68 5.23 -16.04
C ILE A 38 15.15 4.30 -14.93
N GLY A 39 15.78 3.21 -15.28
CA GLY A 39 16.22 2.19 -14.36
C GLY A 39 17.61 1.66 -14.65
N LYS A 40 18.23 1.05 -13.64
CA LYS A 40 19.46 0.30 -13.76
C LYS A 40 19.28 -1.09 -13.18
N ILE A 41 19.64 -2.09 -13.97
CA ILE A 41 19.67 -3.49 -13.55
C ILE A 41 21.14 -3.92 -13.44
N GLU A 42 21.48 -4.52 -12.30
CA GLU A 42 22.76 -5.17 -12.06
C GLU A 42 22.49 -6.59 -11.52
N LYS A 43 23.13 -7.57 -12.16
CA LYS A 43 22.95 -9.00 -11.81
C LYS A 43 21.46 -9.42 -11.78
N GLY A 44 20.69 -8.94 -12.75
CA GLY A 44 19.27 -9.25 -12.91
C GLY A 44 18.32 -8.61 -11.91
N LYS A 45 18.80 -7.67 -11.07
CA LYS A 45 17.99 -6.97 -10.08
C LYS A 45 18.09 -5.47 -10.28
N PHE A 46 16.97 -4.77 -10.14
CA PHE A 46 17.00 -3.30 -10.14
C PHE A 46 17.83 -2.77 -8.98
N THR A 47 18.76 -1.85 -9.30
CA THR A 47 19.58 -1.10 -8.33
C THR A 47 19.22 0.39 -8.31
N LYS A 48 18.54 0.88 -9.35
CA LYS A 48 18.00 2.23 -9.43
C LYS A 48 16.69 2.20 -10.23
N ILE A 49 15.71 2.96 -9.78
CA ILE A 49 14.47 3.28 -10.50
C ILE A 49 14.19 4.76 -10.27
N SER A 50 13.79 5.46 -11.32
CA SER A 50 13.14 6.76 -11.26
C SER A 50 12.02 6.72 -12.27
N ALA A 51 10.76 6.74 -11.80
CA ALA A 51 9.61 6.67 -12.67
C ALA A 51 8.58 7.72 -12.29
N LYS A 52 7.93 8.30 -13.30
CA LYS A 52 6.89 9.32 -13.15
C LYS A 52 5.80 9.10 -14.17
N GLY A 53 4.56 9.45 -13.79
CA GLY A 53 3.42 9.44 -14.68
C GLY A 53 2.30 10.31 -14.11
N GLY A 54 1.22 10.51 -14.86
CA GLY A 54 0.08 11.30 -14.45
C GLY A 54 -1.24 10.58 -14.65
N PHE A 55 -2.17 10.72 -13.70
CA PHE A 55 -3.53 10.20 -13.81
C PHE A 55 -4.53 11.24 -14.37
N GLY A 56 -4.03 12.38 -14.86
CA GLY A 56 -4.83 13.55 -15.24
C GLY A 56 -5.10 14.48 -14.05
N GLU A 57 -5.68 15.65 -14.33
CA GLU A 57 -6.11 16.62 -13.30
C GLU A 57 -5.05 16.97 -12.24
N ASN A 58 -3.78 17.03 -12.63
CA ASN A 58 -2.64 17.26 -11.72
C ASN A 58 -2.42 16.14 -10.69
N ASN A 59 -2.93 14.94 -10.93
CA ASN A 59 -2.62 13.78 -10.10
C ASN A 59 -1.40 13.03 -10.64
N PHE A 60 -0.42 12.77 -9.80
CA PHE A 60 0.88 12.23 -10.19
C PHE A 60 1.18 10.90 -9.49
N LEU A 61 2.00 10.11 -10.17
CA LEU A 61 2.72 8.98 -9.63
C LEU A 61 4.21 9.27 -9.70
N ASP A 62 4.93 9.09 -8.60
CA ASP A 62 6.39 9.15 -8.53
C ASP A 62 6.91 7.90 -7.82
N ILE A 63 7.88 7.22 -8.43
CA ILE A 63 8.51 6.03 -7.87
C ILE A 63 10.02 6.22 -7.93
N THR A 64 10.67 6.14 -6.80
CA THR A 64 12.13 6.17 -6.72
C THR A 64 12.66 4.96 -5.97
N MET A 65 13.73 4.37 -6.49
CA MET A 65 14.49 3.34 -5.78
C MET A 65 15.98 3.56 -5.99
N LYS A 66 16.75 3.46 -4.91
CA LYS A 66 18.21 3.55 -4.94
C LYS A 66 18.83 2.48 -4.06
N GLN A 67 19.87 1.84 -4.55
CA GLN A 67 20.69 0.92 -3.76
C GLN A 67 21.88 1.65 -3.16
N ASP A 68 22.06 1.51 -1.86
CA ASP A 68 23.26 1.96 -1.17
C ASP A 68 24.47 1.10 -1.57
N LYS A 69 25.58 1.77 -1.92
CA LYS A 69 26.78 1.09 -2.41
C LYS A 69 27.51 0.32 -1.31
N LYS A 70 27.43 0.78 -0.06
CA LYS A 70 28.14 0.19 1.10
C LYS A 70 27.41 -1.05 1.64
N ASN A 71 26.14 -0.88 2.01
CA ASN A 71 25.37 -1.93 2.68
C ASN A 71 24.49 -2.75 1.73
N LYS A 72 24.42 -2.38 0.43
CA LYS A 72 23.59 -3.03 -0.61
C LYS A 72 22.08 -2.99 -0.37
N LYS A 73 21.63 -2.33 0.67
CA LYS A 73 20.19 -2.13 0.92
C LYS A 73 19.59 -1.22 -0.14
N LYS A 74 18.32 -1.47 -0.46
CA LYS A 74 17.57 -0.64 -1.41
C LYS A 74 16.55 0.19 -0.64
N TYR A 75 16.44 1.43 -1.02
CA TYR A 75 15.49 2.40 -0.49
C TYR A 75 14.49 2.68 -1.60
N LEU A 76 13.24 2.25 -1.39
CA LEU A 76 12.13 2.45 -2.32
C LEU A 76 11.16 3.46 -1.71
N GLU A 77 10.75 4.42 -2.52
CA GLU A 77 9.71 5.39 -2.18
C GLU A 77 8.71 5.46 -3.33
N ILE A 78 7.43 5.47 -2.99
CA ILE A 78 6.32 5.62 -3.93
C ILE A 78 5.40 6.71 -3.38
N TYR A 79 5.12 7.70 -4.20
CA TYR A 79 4.09 8.70 -3.98
C TYR A 79 3.03 8.59 -5.06
N SER A 80 1.76 8.70 -4.70
CA SER A 80 0.65 8.78 -5.63
C SER A 80 -0.44 9.69 -5.09
N ASP A 81 -0.94 10.62 -5.91
CA ASP A 81 -2.12 11.42 -5.58
C ASP A 81 -3.42 10.61 -5.60
N LEU A 82 -3.40 9.38 -6.14
CA LEU A 82 -4.51 8.45 -6.15
C LEU A 82 -4.09 7.11 -5.55
N THR A 83 -4.86 6.60 -4.60
CA THR A 83 -4.61 5.29 -3.97
C THR A 83 -5.05 4.13 -4.84
N ARG A 84 -6.20 4.28 -5.49
CA ARG A 84 -6.91 3.21 -6.18
C ARG A 84 -6.08 2.48 -7.24
N PRO A 85 -5.33 3.17 -8.14
CA PRO A 85 -4.52 2.48 -9.14
C PRO A 85 -3.48 1.52 -8.58
N LEU A 86 -3.00 1.76 -7.36
CA LEU A 86 -1.95 0.97 -6.72
C LEU A 86 -2.50 -0.10 -5.77
N LEU A 87 -3.73 0.06 -5.25
CA LEU A 87 -4.26 -0.77 -4.16
C LEU A 87 -5.43 -1.68 -4.57
N THR A 88 -6.02 -1.49 -5.75
CA THR A 88 -7.22 -2.22 -6.20
C THR A 88 -7.09 -3.75 -6.14
N GLU A 89 -5.91 -4.29 -6.42
CA GLU A 89 -5.66 -5.73 -6.44
C GLU A 89 -5.53 -6.35 -5.04
N TYR A 90 -5.41 -5.54 -4.00
CA TYR A 90 -5.25 -6.03 -2.63
C TYR A 90 -6.59 -6.08 -1.92
N ASN A 91 -7.04 -7.28 -1.55
CA ASN A 91 -8.34 -7.50 -0.89
C ASN A 91 -8.56 -6.65 0.37
N PHE A 92 -7.50 -6.38 1.13
CA PHE A 92 -7.57 -5.56 2.34
C PHE A 92 -7.97 -4.12 2.05
N PHE A 93 -7.60 -3.59 0.87
CA PHE A 93 -7.87 -2.22 0.45
C PHE A 93 -9.08 -2.09 -0.47
N LYS A 94 -9.87 -3.17 -0.65
CA LYS A 94 -11.13 -3.07 -1.38
C LYS A 94 -12.05 -2.06 -0.72
N GLY A 95 -12.59 -1.16 -1.51
CA GLY A 95 -13.45 -0.08 -1.05
C GLY A 95 -12.72 1.23 -0.74
N VAL A 96 -11.38 1.27 -0.76
CA VAL A 96 -10.62 2.51 -0.63
C VAL A 96 -10.84 3.39 -1.87
N THR A 97 -11.25 4.63 -1.65
CA THR A 97 -11.48 5.64 -2.70
C THR A 97 -10.88 6.98 -2.28
N GLY A 98 -10.37 7.74 -3.26
CA GLY A 98 -9.66 8.99 -3.01
C GLY A 98 -8.33 8.77 -2.30
N GLY A 99 -7.83 9.83 -1.69
CA GLY A 99 -6.64 9.82 -0.85
C GLY A 99 -5.32 9.84 -1.60
N LYS A 100 -4.28 10.27 -0.88
CA LYS A 100 -2.89 10.27 -1.32
C LYS A 100 -2.13 9.15 -0.65
N LEU A 101 -1.29 8.48 -1.42
CA LEU A 101 -0.52 7.34 -0.95
C LEU A 101 0.96 7.69 -0.87
N PHE A 102 1.58 7.34 0.25
CA PHE A 102 3.01 7.36 0.50
C PHE A 102 3.45 5.96 0.95
N TYR A 103 4.37 5.38 0.23
CA TYR A 103 4.99 4.12 0.62
C TYR A 103 6.50 4.27 0.64
N SER A 104 7.12 3.80 1.71
CA SER A 104 8.57 3.71 1.81
C SER A 104 8.99 2.32 2.26
N SER A 105 10.14 1.85 1.76
CA SER A 105 10.66 0.53 2.10
C SER A 105 12.18 0.50 2.09
N ILE A 106 12.76 -0.14 3.11
CA ILE A 106 14.17 -0.51 3.17
C ILE A 106 14.23 -2.02 2.94
N ILE A 107 14.83 -2.42 1.82
CA ILE A 107 14.86 -3.80 1.34
C ILE A 107 16.29 -4.34 1.50
N ASP A 108 16.41 -5.50 2.16
CA ASP A 108 17.67 -6.21 2.41
C ASP A 108 17.50 -7.68 2.00
N GLY A 109 17.94 -8.03 0.80
CA GLY A 109 17.66 -9.32 0.19
C GLY A 109 16.18 -9.55 -0.05
N ASP A 110 15.62 -10.55 0.62
CA ASP A 110 14.18 -10.90 0.57
C ASP A 110 13.38 -10.32 1.75
N ASN A 111 14.08 -9.67 2.70
CA ASN A 111 13.47 -9.01 3.85
C ASN A 111 13.26 -7.53 3.57
N TYR A 112 12.26 -6.93 4.21
CA TYR A 112 12.04 -5.49 4.13
C TYR A 112 11.34 -4.93 5.37
N ASN A 113 11.65 -3.66 5.64
CA ASN A 113 10.89 -2.81 6.56
C ASN A 113 10.19 -1.73 5.73
N SER A 114 8.88 -1.60 5.90
CA SER A 114 8.07 -0.69 5.09
C SER A 114 7.08 0.10 5.93
N LYS A 115 6.78 1.29 5.44
CA LYS A 115 5.69 2.12 5.95
C LYS A 115 4.78 2.50 4.77
N LEU A 116 3.47 2.25 4.93
CA LEU A 116 2.42 2.76 4.07
C LEU A 116 1.67 3.85 4.83
N LYS A 117 1.43 4.98 4.18
CA LYS A 117 0.55 6.04 4.67
C LYS A 117 -0.44 6.41 3.58
N ILE A 118 -1.71 6.53 3.95
CA ILE A 118 -2.78 7.05 3.09
C ILE A 118 -3.43 8.21 3.81
N GLU A 119 -3.63 9.32 3.13
CA GLU A 119 -4.25 10.53 3.69
C GLU A 119 -5.54 10.87 2.96
N ASN A 120 -6.57 11.33 3.70
CA ASN A 120 -7.83 11.86 3.18
C ASN A 120 -8.55 10.91 2.22
N PHE A 121 -8.93 9.75 2.70
CA PHE A 121 -9.59 8.71 1.91
C PHE A 121 -10.94 8.29 2.50
N ASN A 122 -11.75 7.61 1.69
CA ASN A 122 -13.00 6.99 2.11
C ASN A 122 -12.93 5.47 1.92
N LEU A 123 -13.64 4.75 2.78
CA LEU A 123 -13.92 3.33 2.65
C LEU A 123 -15.39 3.12 2.34
N ILE A 124 -15.70 2.63 1.14
CA ILE A 124 -17.06 2.37 0.68
C ILE A 124 -17.14 0.91 0.23
N ASN A 125 -18.18 0.19 0.67
CA ASN A 125 -18.34 -1.22 0.34
C ASN A 125 -17.07 -2.04 0.65
N ALA A 126 -16.51 -1.84 1.84
CA ALA A 126 -15.26 -2.46 2.28
C ALA A 126 -15.53 -3.72 3.14
N PRO A 127 -15.63 -4.92 2.56
CA PRO A 127 -16.08 -6.13 3.29
C PRO A 127 -15.23 -6.47 4.51
N ALA A 128 -13.92 -6.20 4.44
CA ALA A 128 -13.02 -6.44 5.57
C ALA A 128 -13.34 -5.51 6.75
N MET A 129 -13.62 -4.22 6.50
CA MET A 129 -14.00 -3.26 7.52
C MET A 129 -15.38 -3.57 8.10
N VAL A 130 -16.37 -3.84 7.24
CA VAL A 130 -17.73 -4.23 7.66
C VAL A 130 -17.67 -5.43 8.62
N LYS A 131 -16.90 -6.45 8.28
CA LYS A 131 -16.72 -7.63 9.15
C LYS A 131 -16.06 -7.28 10.48
N LEU A 132 -15.04 -6.42 10.50
CA LEU A 132 -14.40 -5.97 11.74
C LEU A 132 -15.37 -5.18 12.63
N LEU A 133 -16.15 -4.27 12.06
CA LEU A 133 -17.14 -3.47 12.78
C LEU A 133 -18.25 -4.32 13.37
N SER A 134 -18.72 -5.32 12.61
CA SER A 134 -19.74 -6.27 13.07
C SER A 134 -19.24 -7.15 14.22
N LEU A 135 -17.98 -7.59 14.16
CA LEU A 135 -17.35 -8.37 15.24
C LEU A 135 -17.15 -7.54 16.53
N ALA A 136 -17.01 -6.23 16.40
CA ALA A 136 -16.87 -5.30 17.51
C ALA A 136 -18.23 -4.77 18.04
N ASP A 137 -19.35 -5.33 17.58
CA ASP A 137 -20.73 -4.91 17.90
C ASP A 137 -21.00 -3.42 17.54
N LEU A 138 -20.43 -2.97 16.44
CA LEU A 138 -20.57 -1.62 15.90
C LEU A 138 -21.41 -1.61 14.62
N SER A 139 -22.60 -2.26 14.64
CA SER A 139 -23.45 -2.46 13.47
C SER A 139 -23.82 -1.16 12.76
N GLY A 140 -24.14 -0.08 13.49
CA GLY A 140 -24.46 1.20 12.88
C GLY A 140 -23.31 1.81 12.07
N LEU A 141 -22.05 1.53 12.41
CA LEU A 141 -20.88 1.91 11.61
C LEU A 141 -20.64 0.93 10.46
N ALA A 142 -21.00 -0.34 10.63
CA ALA A 142 -20.97 -1.33 9.55
C ALA A 142 -21.94 -0.94 8.43
N ASP A 143 -23.17 -0.53 8.77
CA ASP A 143 -24.18 -0.05 7.82
C ASP A 143 -23.68 1.21 7.05
N LEU A 144 -23.01 2.15 7.75
CA LEU A 144 -22.38 3.30 7.09
C LEU A 144 -21.28 2.86 6.12
N ALA A 145 -20.44 1.90 6.49
CA ALA A 145 -19.35 1.41 5.63
C ALA A 145 -19.87 0.69 4.38
N GLU A 146 -21.08 0.10 4.44
CA GLU A 146 -21.74 -0.49 3.27
C GLU A 146 -22.45 0.56 2.40
N GLY A 147 -23.02 1.60 3.00
CA GLY A 147 -23.83 2.61 2.31
C GLY A 147 -23.03 3.85 1.92
N GLU A 148 -22.98 4.84 2.81
CA GLU A 148 -22.37 6.15 2.56
C GLU A 148 -20.85 6.12 2.60
N GLY A 149 -20.28 5.14 3.27
CA GLY A 149 -18.85 4.97 3.49
C GLY A 149 -18.37 5.62 4.78
N LEU A 150 -17.12 5.30 5.15
CA LEU A 150 -16.41 5.86 6.28
C LEU A 150 -15.24 6.68 5.80
N SER A 151 -15.16 7.93 6.24
CA SER A 151 -14.03 8.83 5.95
C SER A 151 -12.91 8.62 6.96
N PHE A 152 -11.68 8.72 6.48
CA PHE A 152 -10.46 8.69 7.29
C PHE A 152 -9.52 9.82 6.90
N ASP A 153 -8.94 10.47 7.90
CA ASP A 153 -7.92 11.50 7.72
C ASP A 153 -6.56 10.85 7.39
N VAL A 154 -6.26 9.74 8.06
CA VAL A 154 -5.00 9.02 7.88
C VAL A 154 -5.13 7.53 8.17
N LEU A 155 -4.44 6.71 7.39
CA LEU A 155 -4.06 5.33 7.69
C LEU A 155 -2.54 5.24 7.64
N GLU A 156 -1.93 4.70 8.69
CA GLU A 156 -0.51 4.32 8.72
C GLU A 156 -0.37 2.82 9.00
N ILE A 157 0.45 2.13 8.21
CA ILE A 157 0.79 0.72 8.43
C ILE A 157 2.31 0.59 8.45
N LYS A 158 2.85 0.07 9.55
CA LYS A 158 4.26 -0.31 9.68
C LYS A 158 4.39 -1.82 9.54
N MET A 159 5.25 -2.24 8.62
CA MET A 159 5.37 -3.64 8.21
C MET A 159 6.84 -4.06 8.20
N GLU A 160 7.08 -5.29 8.66
CA GLU A 160 8.37 -5.95 8.53
C GLU A 160 8.16 -7.34 7.92
N LYS A 161 8.81 -7.61 6.79
CA LYS A 161 8.84 -8.96 6.23
C LYS A 161 10.13 -9.65 6.63
N LYS A 162 9.99 -10.83 7.25
CA LYS A 162 11.06 -11.77 7.53
C LYS A 162 10.68 -13.14 6.98
N GLU A 163 11.45 -13.65 6.05
CA GLU A 163 11.15 -14.90 5.36
C GLU A 163 9.74 -14.93 4.75
N ASN A 164 8.84 -15.80 5.24
CA ASN A 164 7.48 -15.93 4.76
C ASN A 164 6.44 -15.25 5.66
N ILE A 165 6.88 -14.51 6.68
CA ILE A 165 5.99 -13.81 7.62
C ILE A 165 6.07 -12.33 7.37
N LEU A 166 4.91 -11.69 7.22
CA LEU A 166 4.73 -10.25 7.22
C LEU A 166 4.18 -9.84 8.58
N ILE A 167 5.00 -9.17 9.37
CA ILE A 167 4.63 -8.62 10.67
C ILE A 167 4.05 -7.22 10.42
N LEU A 168 2.86 -6.97 10.93
CA LEU A 168 2.17 -5.68 10.93
C LEU A 168 2.31 -5.10 12.34
N SER A 169 3.42 -4.38 12.57
CA SER A 169 3.75 -3.89 13.91
C SER A 169 2.83 -2.76 14.38
N GLU A 170 2.19 -2.07 13.44
CA GLU A 170 1.18 -1.04 13.71
C GLU A 170 0.29 -0.86 12.49
N ILE A 171 -1.01 -0.82 12.72
CA ILE A 171 -2.04 -0.36 11.79
C ILE A 171 -2.83 0.71 12.55
N LEU A 172 -2.59 1.98 12.24
CA LEU A 172 -3.28 3.12 12.84
C LEU A 172 -4.16 3.77 11.77
N ALA A 173 -5.47 3.86 12.02
CA ALA A 173 -6.34 4.70 11.19
C ALA A 173 -7.12 5.67 12.08
N LEU A 174 -7.18 6.92 11.64
CA LEU A 174 -7.87 7.99 12.32
C LEU A 174 -8.92 8.59 11.39
N GLY A 175 -10.14 8.67 11.87
CA GLY A 175 -11.25 9.26 11.13
C GLY A 175 -12.28 9.91 12.05
N PRO A 176 -13.18 10.76 11.50
CA PRO A 176 -14.15 11.50 12.28
C PRO A 176 -15.20 10.61 12.97
N SER A 177 -15.50 9.44 12.43
CA SER A 177 -16.49 8.50 12.98
C SER A 177 -15.87 7.40 13.84
N ILE A 178 -14.63 6.99 13.51
CA ILE A 178 -13.95 5.88 14.17
C ILE A 178 -12.44 6.03 14.05
N SER A 179 -11.74 5.58 15.08
CA SER A 179 -10.30 5.38 15.06
C SER A 179 -9.98 3.91 15.37
N LEU A 180 -8.92 3.39 14.79
CA LEU A 180 -8.47 2.03 15.07
C LEU A 180 -6.94 1.99 15.26
N LEU A 181 -6.51 1.11 16.16
CA LEU A 181 -5.12 0.76 16.37
C LEU A 181 -5.02 -0.75 16.46
N MET A 182 -4.26 -1.36 15.56
CA MET A 182 -4.12 -2.81 15.46
C MET A 182 -2.65 -3.19 15.23
N ASP A 183 -2.33 -4.43 15.56
CA ASP A 183 -1.08 -5.11 15.21
C ASP A 183 -1.35 -6.58 14.86
N GLY A 184 -0.35 -7.25 14.31
CA GLY A 184 -0.48 -8.66 14.01
C GLY A 184 0.54 -9.17 13.00
N TYR A 185 0.18 -10.25 12.33
CA TYR A 185 1.02 -10.84 11.28
C TYR A 185 0.18 -11.61 10.26
N THR A 186 0.77 -11.83 9.10
CA THR A 186 0.22 -12.70 8.07
C THR A 186 1.31 -13.63 7.52
N SER A 187 0.93 -14.88 7.32
CA SER A 187 1.70 -15.93 6.64
C SER A 187 0.85 -16.50 5.50
N PRO A 188 1.38 -17.42 4.67
CA PRO A 188 0.58 -18.09 3.65
C PRO A 188 -0.64 -18.85 4.21
N GLU A 189 -0.57 -19.33 5.45
CA GLU A 189 -1.60 -20.18 6.07
C GLU A 189 -2.59 -19.37 6.92
N VAL A 190 -2.11 -18.27 7.55
CA VAL A 190 -2.92 -17.59 8.56
C VAL A 190 -2.64 -16.09 8.60
N THR A 191 -3.69 -15.31 8.84
CA THR A 191 -3.63 -13.90 9.23
C THR A 191 -4.21 -13.75 10.62
N SER A 192 -3.43 -13.16 11.54
CA SER A 192 -3.84 -12.87 12.91
C SER A 192 -3.66 -11.38 13.17
N LEU A 193 -4.76 -10.71 13.51
CA LEU A 193 -4.79 -9.30 13.86
C LEU A 193 -5.48 -9.14 15.21
N ARG A 194 -4.99 -8.20 16.01
CA ARG A 194 -5.62 -7.77 17.26
C ARG A 194 -5.56 -6.26 17.35
N GLY A 195 -6.48 -5.67 18.12
CA GLY A 195 -6.46 -4.22 18.26
C GLY A 195 -7.68 -3.66 18.94
N THR A 196 -7.78 -2.33 18.90
CA THR A 196 -8.85 -1.56 19.49
C THR A 196 -9.50 -0.69 18.43
N LEU A 197 -10.84 -0.67 18.45
CA LEU A 197 -11.68 0.22 17.66
C LEU A 197 -12.36 1.19 18.61
N VAL A 198 -12.27 2.50 18.34
CA VAL A 198 -12.83 3.54 19.19
C VAL A 198 -13.75 4.45 18.35
N PRO A 199 -15.08 4.36 18.55
CA PRO A 199 -16.01 5.29 17.93
C PRO A 199 -15.79 6.73 18.44
N ALA A 200 -15.90 7.72 17.58
CA ALA A 200 -15.65 9.14 17.91
C ALA A 200 -16.55 9.65 19.05
N LYS A 201 -17.80 9.20 19.14
CA LYS A 201 -18.72 9.53 20.23
C LYS A 201 -18.21 9.12 21.62
N THR A 202 -17.37 8.09 21.69
CA THR A 202 -16.76 7.60 22.93
C THR A 202 -15.56 8.47 23.33
N LEU A 203 -14.78 8.95 22.35
CA LEU A 203 -13.66 9.87 22.60
C LEU A 203 -14.13 11.19 23.21
N ASN A 204 -15.22 11.77 22.68
CA ASN A 204 -15.78 13.02 23.21
C ASN A 204 -16.30 12.90 24.66
N LYS A 205 -16.74 11.70 25.09
CA LYS A 205 -17.13 11.46 26.50
C LYS A 205 -15.96 11.27 27.45
N MET A 206 -14.78 10.92 26.96
CA MET A 206 -13.57 10.75 27.77
C MET A 206 -12.80 12.05 27.97
N ILE A 207 -13.07 13.08 27.17
CA ILE A 207 -12.37 14.37 27.16
C ILE A 207 -13.24 15.47 27.83
N SER A 208 -14.53 15.25 27.98
CA SER A 208 -15.49 16.13 28.68
C SER A 208 -15.68 15.70 30.13
#